data_8cbc98cffdeb06c1d5e276adb6b8ecd0
#
_entry.id   8cbc98cffdeb06c1d5e276adb6b8ecd0
#
_cell.length_a   1.000
_cell.length_b   1.000
_cell.length_c   1.000
_cell.angle_alpha   90.00
_cell.angle_beta   90.00
_cell.angle_gamma   90.00
#
_symmetry.space_group_name_H-M   'P 1'
#
loop_
_entity.id
_entity.type
_entity.pdbx_description
1 polymer ?
#
loop_
_entity_poly.entity_id
_entity_poly.type
_entity_poly.pdbx_seq_one_letter_code
_entity_poly.pdbx_strand_id
1 'polypeptide(L)'
;MKYGSLIAGLLSICTLSATQTQAAASHINSTYVTSSYAKTKYPLVFAHGMGGWIRAGIDELGVDYWYQILPDLARNGANAWATRVSPFNTSEVRGEQLLQQVEEILAITNAPKVNLLGHSHGGHSIAYVSNILPDKIASATAISSPLKGS
;
A
#
# COMPACT_ATOMS: atom_id res chain seq x y z
N MET A 1 33.66 -62.40 -8.14
CA MET A 1 32.35 -61.77 -8.18
C MET A 1 32.24 -60.83 -6.97
N LYS A 2 32.35 -59.51 -7.15
CA LYS A 2 32.14 -58.53 -6.07
C LYS A 2 31.17 -57.47 -6.62
N TYR A 3 30.00 -57.43 -6.07
CA TYR A 3 28.98 -56.43 -6.38
C TYR A 3 29.27 -55.16 -5.58
N GLY A 4 29.62 -54.06 -6.27
CA GLY A 4 29.69 -52.73 -5.66
C GLY A 4 28.34 -52.08 -5.66
N SER A 5 27.81 -51.77 -4.51
CA SER A 5 26.54 -51.05 -4.32
C SER A 5 26.79 -49.54 -4.45
N LEU A 6 26.22 -48.90 -5.48
CA LEU A 6 26.18 -47.46 -5.63
C LEU A 6 25.00 -46.90 -4.83
N ILE A 7 25.28 -46.20 -3.74
CA ILE A 7 24.28 -45.45 -2.98
C ILE A 7 24.20 -44.08 -3.65
N ALA A 8 23.13 -43.85 -4.40
CA ALA A 8 22.79 -42.52 -4.89
C ALA A 8 22.09 -41.73 -3.78
N GLY A 9 22.83 -40.80 -3.17
CA GLY A 9 22.26 -39.86 -2.20
C GLY A 9 21.41 -38.81 -2.90
N LEU A 10 20.10 -38.82 -2.72
CA LEU A 10 19.23 -37.71 -3.08
C LEU A 10 19.44 -36.56 -2.09
N LEU A 11 20.13 -35.51 -2.53
CA LEU A 11 20.09 -34.20 -1.85
C LEU A 11 18.73 -33.57 -2.13
N SER A 12 17.82 -33.63 -1.15
CA SER A 12 16.59 -32.86 -1.16
C SER A 12 16.91 -31.41 -0.82
N ILE A 13 16.96 -30.54 -1.82
CA ILE A 13 17.08 -29.09 -1.62
C ILE A 13 15.72 -28.59 -1.17
N CYS A 14 15.55 -28.43 0.14
CA CYS A 14 14.42 -27.69 0.71
C CYS A 14 14.59 -26.20 0.38
N THR A 15 13.97 -25.73 -0.69
CA THR A 15 13.82 -24.30 -0.94
C THR A 15 12.82 -23.76 0.08
N LEU A 16 13.32 -23.10 1.13
CA LEU A 16 12.49 -22.25 1.98
C LEU A 16 12.03 -21.08 1.12
N SER A 17 10.82 -21.17 0.58
CA SER A 17 10.11 -20.02 0.05
C SER A 17 9.75 -19.14 1.23
N ALA A 18 10.54 -18.10 1.49
CA ALA A 18 10.14 -17.04 2.39
C ALA A 18 8.91 -16.37 1.77
N THR A 19 7.72 -16.73 2.26
CA THR A 19 6.50 -15.97 2.00
C THR A 19 6.70 -14.60 2.62
N GLN A 20 7.11 -13.63 1.80
CA GLN A 20 7.04 -12.24 2.19
C GLN A 20 5.55 -11.94 2.44
N THR A 21 5.19 -11.76 3.69
CA THR A 21 3.89 -11.21 4.07
C THR A 21 3.82 -9.79 3.49
N GLN A 22 3.20 -9.68 2.32
CA GLN A 22 2.98 -8.41 1.67
C GLN A 22 2.04 -7.61 2.55
N ALA A 23 2.44 -6.40 2.89
CA ALA A 23 1.62 -5.51 3.67
C ALA A 23 0.37 -5.14 2.87
N ALA A 24 -0.78 -5.63 3.28
CA ALA A 24 -2.04 -5.37 2.62
C ALA A 24 -2.52 -3.93 2.88
N ALA A 25 -3.23 -3.35 1.90
CA ALA A 25 -3.93 -2.09 2.08
C ALA A 25 -5.08 -2.26 3.10
N SER A 26 -5.31 -1.22 3.90
CA SER A 26 -6.40 -1.21 4.89
C SER A 26 -7.53 -0.30 4.42
N HIS A 27 -8.73 -0.86 4.25
CA HIS A 27 -9.94 -0.07 4.04
C HIS A 27 -10.36 0.61 5.35
N ILE A 28 -10.64 1.91 5.29
CA ILE A 28 -11.05 2.68 6.45
C ILE A 28 -12.57 2.68 6.53
N ASN A 29 -13.10 1.91 7.46
CA ASN A 29 -14.52 1.78 7.70
C ASN A 29 -15.02 2.79 8.74
N SER A 30 -16.25 3.29 8.53
CA SER A 30 -17.00 4.00 9.58
C SER A 30 -18.25 3.19 9.91
N THR A 31 -18.59 3.15 11.20
CA THR A 31 -19.83 2.50 11.68
C THR A 31 -21.09 3.26 11.25
N TYR A 32 -20.95 4.52 10.91
CA TYR A 32 -22.03 5.38 10.40
C TYR A 32 -21.47 6.48 9.50
N VAL A 33 -22.27 6.89 8.54
CA VAL A 33 -21.95 7.98 7.61
C VAL A 33 -22.84 9.18 7.97
N THR A 34 -22.22 10.31 8.32
CA THR A 34 -22.90 11.51 8.77
C THR A 34 -23.24 12.48 7.62
N SER A 35 -22.45 12.41 6.55
CA SER A 35 -22.64 13.26 5.37
C SER A 35 -21.98 12.61 4.14
N SER A 36 -22.08 13.26 2.99
CA SER A 36 -21.47 12.81 1.73
C SER A 36 -20.47 13.81 1.14
N TYR A 37 -20.02 14.78 1.94
CA TYR A 37 -19.16 15.85 1.41
C TYR A 37 -17.80 15.32 0.91
N ALA A 38 -17.30 14.23 1.49
CA ALA A 38 -16.03 13.62 1.12
C ALA A 38 -16.18 12.48 0.08
N LYS A 39 -17.40 12.24 -0.39
CA LYS A 39 -17.66 11.20 -1.38
C LYS A 39 -17.04 11.57 -2.72
N THR A 40 -16.15 10.70 -3.23
CA THR A 40 -15.53 10.83 -4.55
C THR A 40 -16.02 9.73 -5.50
N LYS A 41 -15.87 9.96 -6.79
CA LYS A 41 -16.22 8.97 -7.82
C LYS A 41 -15.37 7.70 -7.71
N TYR A 42 -14.11 7.85 -7.34
CA TYR A 42 -13.13 6.77 -7.25
C TYR A 42 -12.54 6.69 -5.84
N PRO A 43 -12.05 5.52 -5.40
CA PRO A 43 -11.41 5.36 -4.10
C PRO A 43 -10.26 6.35 -3.89
N LEU A 44 -10.09 6.80 -2.66
CA LEU A 44 -8.96 7.59 -2.19
C LEU A 44 -7.90 6.65 -1.61
N VAL A 45 -6.69 6.65 -2.14
CA VAL A 45 -5.59 5.80 -1.71
C VAL A 45 -4.47 6.65 -1.14
N PHE A 46 -4.15 6.44 0.13
CA PHE A 46 -3.21 7.24 0.89
C PHE A 46 -1.87 6.53 1.08
N ALA A 47 -0.79 7.15 0.62
CA ALA A 47 0.58 6.68 0.72
C ALA A 47 1.39 7.52 1.72
N HIS A 48 1.89 6.86 2.78
CA HIS A 48 2.67 7.51 3.83
C HIS A 48 4.11 7.86 3.40
N GLY A 49 4.75 8.78 4.13
CA GLY A 49 6.13 9.19 3.93
C GLY A 49 7.17 8.20 4.43
N MET A 50 8.43 8.63 4.43
CA MET A 50 9.55 7.86 5.00
C MET A 50 9.34 7.68 6.51
N GLY A 51 9.70 6.51 7.03
CA GLY A 51 9.45 6.15 8.42
C GLY A 51 7.97 5.98 8.78
N GLY A 52 7.07 6.04 7.79
CA GLY A 52 5.63 5.98 8.04
C GLY A 52 5.09 4.57 8.30
N TRP A 53 3.82 4.53 8.68
CA TRP A 53 3.07 3.33 9.07
C TRP A 53 1.59 3.51 8.72
N ILE A 54 0.77 2.47 8.86
CA ILE A 54 -0.70 2.66 8.89
C ILE A 54 -1.11 3.03 10.30
N ARG A 55 -0.77 2.14 11.29
CA ARG A 55 -1.00 2.34 12.70
C ARG A 55 0.22 1.89 13.49
N ALA A 56 0.75 2.73 14.38
CA ALA A 56 1.83 2.43 15.29
C ALA A 56 1.30 2.33 16.72
N GLY A 57 1.76 1.34 17.49
CA GLY A 57 1.32 1.06 18.85
C GLY A 57 0.52 -0.24 18.97
N ILE A 58 -0.09 -0.43 20.12
CA ILE A 58 -0.93 -1.59 20.44
C ILE A 58 -2.39 -1.15 20.52
N ASP A 59 -3.27 -1.88 19.85
CA ASP A 59 -4.73 -1.73 19.88
C ASP A 59 -5.25 -0.30 20.22
N GLU A 60 -5.68 -0.08 21.43
CA GLU A 60 -6.31 1.17 21.86
C GLU A 60 -5.32 2.34 22.04
N LEU A 61 -4.02 2.04 22.19
CA LEU A 61 -2.96 3.04 22.35
C LEU A 61 -2.20 3.33 21.04
N GLY A 62 -2.68 2.82 19.93
CA GLY A 62 -2.05 3.03 18.63
C GLY A 62 -2.37 4.39 18.03
N VAL A 63 -1.41 4.95 17.30
CA VAL A 63 -1.54 6.21 16.55
C VAL A 63 -1.49 5.93 15.06
N ASP A 64 -2.49 6.39 14.34
CA ASP A 64 -2.56 6.29 12.89
C ASP A 64 -1.69 7.37 12.25
N TYR A 65 -0.97 7.04 11.16
CA TYR A 65 -0.22 8.03 10.39
C TYR A 65 -1.13 9.17 9.89
N TRP A 66 -2.32 8.81 9.44
CA TRP A 66 -3.35 9.74 8.98
C TRP A 66 -4.37 10.07 10.09
N TYR A 67 -3.85 10.31 11.30
CA TYR A 67 -4.66 10.57 12.49
C TYR A 67 -5.79 11.58 12.23
N GLN A 68 -7.01 11.19 12.57
CA GLN A 68 -8.27 11.92 12.34
C GLN A 68 -8.64 12.22 10.88
N ILE A 69 -7.70 12.23 9.94
CA ILE A 69 -7.98 12.51 8.53
C ILE A 69 -8.81 11.40 7.90
N LEU A 70 -8.31 10.17 7.93
CA LEU A 70 -9.00 9.04 7.30
C LEU A 70 -10.33 8.68 7.99
N PRO A 71 -10.42 8.64 9.33
CA PRO A 71 -11.69 8.43 10.01
C PRO A 71 -12.72 9.52 9.72
N ASP A 72 -12.31 10.78 9.60
CA ASP A 72 -13.22 11.87 9.25
C ASP A 72 -13.73 11.72 7.82
N LEU A 73 -12.85 11.47 6.86
CA LEU A 73 -13.23 11.23 5.46
C LEU A 73 -14.21 10.06 5.33
N ALA A 74 -13.94 8.94 6.01
CA ALA A 74 -14.82 7.77 5.99
C ALA A 74 -16.21 8.08 6.58
N ARG A 75 -16.29 8.80 7.72
CA ARG A 75 -17.56 9.25 8.29
C ARG A 75 -18.35 10.16 7.35
N ASN A 76 -17.68 10.80 6.43
CA ASN A 76 -18.27 11.74 5.48
C ASN A 76 -18.35 11.19 4.05
N GLY A 77 -18.39 9.86 3.92
CA GLY A 77 -18.76 9.15 2.70
C GLY A 77 -17.61 8.82 1.75
N ALA A 78 -16.34 9.04 2.15
CA ALA A 78 -15.21 8.64 1.33
C ALA A 78 -14.98 7.12 1.37
N ASN A 79 -14.67 6.53 0.22
CA ASN A 79 -14.07 5.21 0.11
C ASN A 79 -12.55 5.38 0.22
N ALA A 80 -12.02 5.34 1.45
CA ALA A 80 -10.63 5.67 1.78
C ALA A 80 -9.82 4.43 2.16
N TRP A 81 -8.59 4.36 1.66
CA TRP A 81 -7.66 3.26 1.83
C TRP A 81 -6.30 3.77 2.30
N ALA A 82 -5.78 3.20 3.38
CA ALA A 82 -4.41 3.43 3.82
C ALA A 82 -3.52 2.30 3.30
N THR A 83 -2.41 2.66 2.66
CA THR A 83 -1.42 1.70 2.17
C THR A 83 -0.21 1.63 3.08
N ARG A 84 0.46 0.48 3.07
CA ARG A 84 1.69 0.26 3.82
C ARG A 84 2.81 -0.14 2.87
N VAL A 85 3.86 0.65 2.85
CA VAL A 85 5.11 0.34 2.14
C VAL A 85 6.26 0.31 3.13
N SER A 86 7.40 -0.22 2.73
CA SER A 86 8.60 -0.23 3.57
C SER A 86 8.93 1.17 4.09
N PRO A 87 9.09 1.37 5.42
CA PRO A 87 9.35 2.70 6.00
C PRO A 87 10.65 3.33 5.49
N PHE A 88 11.70 2.50 5.33
CA PHE A 88 13.04 2.91 4.91
C PHE A 88 13.51 2.04 3.75
N ASN A 89 13.11 2.38 2.53
CA ASN A 89 13.56 1.70 1.33
C ASN A 89 13.63 2.70 0.16
N THR A 90 14.17 2.25 -0.98
CA THR A 90 14.26 3.10 -2.17
C THR A 90 12.88 3.47 -2.71
N SER A 91 12.83 4.56 -3.50
CA SER A 91 11.58 5.02 -4.13
C SER A 91 10.97 3.95 -5.03
N GLU A 92 11.80 3.19 -5.73
CA GLU A 92 11.39 2.12 -6.65
C GLU A 92 10.73 0.97 -5.87
N VAL A 93 11.38 0.46 -4.82
CA VAL A 93 10.83 -0.64 -4.00
C VAL A 93 9.50 -0.21 -3.36
N ARG A 94 9.43 1.00 -2.82
CA ARG A 94 8.20 1.55 -2.23
C ARG A 94 7.13 1.79 -3.28
N GLY A 95 7.53 2.20 -4.48
CA GLY A 95 6.65 2.36 -5.63
C GLY A 95 6.02 1.04 -6.06
N GLU A 96 6.81 -0.02 -6.19
CA GLU A 96 6.33 -1.36 -6.50
C GLU A 96 5.36 -1.91 -5.43
N GLN A 97 5.68 -1.72 -4.15
CA GLN A 97 4.80 -2.13 -3.06
C GLN A 97 3.46 -1.37 -3.08
N LEU A 98 3.49 -0.09 -3.42
CA LEU A 98 2.27 0.70 -3.58
C LEU A 98 1.47 0.26 -4.82
N LEU A 99 2.15 -0.02 -5.93
CA LEU A 99 1.55 -0.49 -7.17
C LEU A 99 0.69 -1.73 -6.94
N GLN A 100 1.24 -2.74 -6.27
CA GLN A 100 0.53 -3.97 -5.95
C GLN A 100 -0.73 -3.72 -5.12
N GLN A 101 -0.66 -2.83 -4.11
CA GLN A 101 -1.81 -2.47 -3.28
C GLN A 101 -2.86 -1.67 -4.06
N VAL A 102 -2.44 -0.82 -5.00
CA VAL A 102 -3.38 -0.10 -5.88
C VAL A 102 -4.13 -1.07 -6.79
N GLU A 103 -3.44 -2.06 -7.37
CA GLU A 103 -4.08 -3.10 -8.18
C GLU A 103 -5.08 -3.93 -7.35
N GLU A 104 -4.72 -4.28 -6.12
CA GLU A 104 -5.61 -4.97 -5.19
C GLU A 104 -6.86 -4.12 -4.86
N ILE A 105 -6.70 -2.83 -4.56
CA ILE A 105 -7.82 -1.92 -4.29
C ILE A 105 -8.74 -1.78 -5.51
N LEU A 106 -8.18 -1.66 -6.71
CA LEU A 106 -8.95 -1.63 -7.95
C LEU A 106 -9.78 -2.90 -8.13
N ALA A 107 -9.19 -4.08 -7.84
CA ALA A 107 -9.87 -5.37 -7.93
C ALA A 107 -10.98 -5.52 -6.88
N ILE A 108 -10.71 -5.18 -5.61
CA ILE A 108 -11.68 -5.27 -4.51
C ILE A 108 -12.86 -4.33 -4.72
N THR A 109 -12.58 -3.10 -5.15
CA THR A 109 -13.61 -2.06 -5.32
C THR A 109 -14.33 -2.13 -6.66
N ASN A 110 -13.82 -2.91 -7.60
CA ASN A 110 -14.24 -2.93 -9.01
C ASN A 110 -14.26 -1.51 -9.62
N ALA A 111 -13.41 -0.62 -9.12
CA ALA A 111 -13.29 0.74 -9.62
C ALA A 111 -12.38 0.78 -10.85
N PRO A 112 -12.71 1.55 -11.89
CA PRO A 112 -11.85 1.67 -13.06
C PRO A 112 -10.58 2.49 -12.79
N LYS A 113 -10.61 3.36 -11.76
CA LYS A 113 -9.52 4.27 -11.39
C LYS A 113 -9.48 4.49 -9.87
N VAL A 114 -8.36 5.04 -9.38
CA VAL A 114 -8.20 5.55 -8.01
C VAL A 114 -7.68 6.99 -8.02
N ASN A 115 -7.87 7.69 -6.89
CA ASN A 115 -7.20 8.94 -6.58
C ASN A 115 -6.06 8.65 -5.60
N LEU A 116 -4.83 9.06 -5.93
CA LEU A 116 -3.65 8.85 -5.10
C LEU A 116 -3.32 10.11 -4.31
N LEU A 117 -3.05 9.95 -3.01
CA LEU A 117 -2.59 11.03 -2.12
C LEU A 117 -1.31 10.58 -1.43
N GLY A 118 -0.20 11.24 -1.71
CA GLY A 118 1.12 10.89 -1.16
C GLY A 118 1.69 12.01 -0.29
N HIS A 119 1.98 11.71 0.97
CA HIS A 119 2.63 12.66 1.88
C HIS A 119 4.13 12.45 1.90
N SER A 120 4.90 13.55 1.87
CA SER A 120 6.36 13.50 1.96
C SER A 120 6.94 12.55 0.90
N HIS A 121 7.77 11.58 1.27
CA HIS A 121 8.32 10.57 0.36
C HIS A 121 7.22 9.70 -0.32
N GLY A 122 6.00 9.66 0.21
CA GLY A 122 4.86 9.03 -0.46
C GLY A 122 4.50 9.66 -1.81
N GLY A 123 4.89 10.92 -2.03
CA GLY A 123 4.76 11.58 -3.33
C GLY A 123 5.58 10.92 -4.42
N HIS A 124 6.78 10.40 -4.11
CA HIS A 124 7.58 9.62 -5.08
C HIS A 124 6.90 8.29 -5.41
N SER A 125 6.33 7.62 -4.40
CA SER A 125 5.62 6.36 -4.60
C SER A 125 4.38 6.53 -5.48
N ILE A 126 3.57 7.58 -5.27
CA ILE A 126 2.41 7.84 -6.15
C ILE A 126 2.82 8.28 -7.56
N ALA A 127 3.93 9.02 -7.71
CA ALA A 127 4.47 9.36 -9.01
C ALA A 127 4.91 8.11 -9.78
N TYR A 128 5.58 7.18 -9.09
CA TYR A 128 5.94 5.88 -9.66
C TYR A 128 4.72 5.13 -10.20
N VAL A 129 3.68 4.93 -9.38
CA VAL A 129 2.45 4.24 -9.76
C VAL A 129 1.75 4.96 -10.92
N SER A 130 1.71 6.29 -10.89
CA SER A 130 1.08 7.09 -11.96
C SER A 130 1.79 6.94 -13.31
N ASN A 131 3.11 6.70 -13.31
CA ASN A 131 3.86 6.45 -14.54
C ASN A 131 3.65 5.03 -15.08
N ILE A 132 3.46 4.03 -14.21
CA ILE A 132 3.25 2.63 -14.61
C ILE A 132 1.80 2.36 -15.03
N LEU A 133 0.82 2.94 -14.31
CA LEU A 133 -0.61 2.72 -14.53
C LEU A 133 -1.38 4.03 -14.84
N PRO A 134 -0.98 4.83 -15.84
CA PRO A 134 -1.59 6.14 -16.08
C PRO A 134 -3.10 6.07 -16.31
N ASP A 135 -3.57 5.02 -16.97
CA ASP A 135 -5.00 4.81 -17.26
C ASP A 135 -5.85 4.44 -16.03
N LYS A 136 -5.22 4.02 -14.95
CA LYS A 136 -5.87 3.65 -13.69
C LYS A 136 -5.86 4.75 -12.63
N ILE A 137 -5.19 5.86 -12.90
CA ILE A 137 -5.09 6.99 -11.98
C ILE A 137 -6.02 8.11 -12.46
N ALA A 138 -6.94 8.52 -11.59
CA ALA A 138 -7.82 9.66 -11.83
C ALA A 138 -7.17 10.96 -11.41
N SER A 139 -6.44 10.97 -10.29
CA SER A 139 -5.66 12.10 -9.81
C SER A 139 -4.49 11.61 -8.96
N ALA A 140 -3.40 12.39 -8.91
CA ALA A 140 -2.28 12.18 -8.01
C ALA A 140 -1.97 13.51 -7.29
N THR A 141 -2.10 13.51 -5.96
CA THR A 141 -1.88 14.68 -5.11
C THR A 141 -0.70 14.45 -4.20
N ALA A 142 0.37 15.21 -4.41
CA ALA A 142 1.56 15.20 -3.55
C ALA A 142 1.44 16.28 -2.46
N ILE A 143 1.51 15.84 -1.20
CA ILE A 143 1.39 16.71 -0.03
C ILE A 143 2.77 16.83 0.60
N SER A 144 3.33 18.04 0.62
CA SER A 144 4.66 18.33 1.19
C SER A 144 5.74 17.34 0.72
N SER A 145 5.74 17.03 -0.58
CA SER A 145 6.62 16.01 -1.17
C SER A 145 7.82 16.66 -1.88
N PRO A 146 9.05 16.12 -1.71
CA PRO A 146 10.26 16.70 -2.34
C PRO A 146 10.41 16.21 -3.80
N LEU A 147 9.40 16.44 -4.65
CA LEU A 147 9.36 15.95 -6.04
C LEU A 147 10.48 16.44 -6.94
N LYS A 148 11.15 17.51 -6.56
CA LYS A 148 12.31 18.07 -7.30
C LYS A 148 13.67 17.74 -6.66
N GLY A 149 13.66 16.83 -5.68
CA GLY A 149 14.81 16.53 -4.84
C GLY A 149 14.90 17.45 -3.61
N SER A 150 15.80 17.12 -2.70
CA SER A 150 16.09 17.86 -1.46
C SER A 150 17.58 18.15 -1.36
#